data_8e784fde96022c65e14391e2bbcf5d4d
#
_entry.id   8e784fde96022c65e14391e2bbcf5d4d
#
_cell.length_a   1.000
_cell.length_b   1.000
_cell.length_c   1.000
_cell.angle_alpha   90.00
_cell.angle_beta   90.00
_cell.angle_gamma   90.00
#
_symmetry.space_group_name_H-M   'P 1'
#
loop_
_entity.id
_entity.type
_entity.pdbx_description
1 polymer ?
#
loop_
_entity_poly.entity_id
_entity_poly.type
_entity_poly.pdbx_seq_one_letter_code
_entity_poly.pdbx_strand_id
1 'polypeptide(L)'
;MRLPFLALASFIPSSVVPRATYNGGVDRALNLLLYPSDLASPGRLVKIARSLSPLFSQTHIVGIDQGKLPADEAVAPTVRLTRIRGAKLGAPLGGVRVVGAWGTRVYRRFARQRVAAVSAQNLFLLPLAHALARRTGAVFAYNAHELETETVGSTGLRQRLQRVIERRYIRRADVVSVVNESIAQWYREAYPGVDPVVVTNAPTGAEGVIDLRARLGIPEGALLYLHSGYLAPGRNIPLILRAFEHVTSAHVVFVGSGALLPEVERATASHPNIHHLPPVEPEQVLAMTRGADVALCLIESGC
;
A
#
# COMPACT_ATOMS: atom_id res chain seq x y z
N MET A 1 5.67 -22.22 -15.47
CA MET A 1 5.10 -23.03 -14.37
C MET A 1 3.95 -22.24 -13.74
N ARG A 2 2.71 -22.61 -14.04
CA ARG A 2 1.50 -21.89 -13.58
C ARG A 2 1.24 -22.29 -12.14
N LEU A 3 1.49 -21.39 -11.17
CA LEU A 3 1.14 -21.56 -9.77
C LEU A 3 -0.27 -20.97 -9.51
N PRO A 4 -0.98 -21.47 -8.52
CA PRO A 4 -2.42 -21.68 -8.59
C PRO A 4 -3.22 -20.41 -8.28
N PHE A 5 -3.85 -19.86 -9.29
CA PHE A 5 -4.88 -18.82 -9.24
C PHE A 5 -6.13 -19.21 -8.42
N LEU A 6 -6.22 -20.47 -8.00
CA LEU A 6 -7.34 -21.01 -7.22
C LEU A 6 -7.31 -20.64 -5.73
N ALA A 7 -6.16 -20.22 -5.19
CA ALA A 7 -6.04 -19.94 -3.75
C ALA A 7 -6.76 -18.67 -3.29
N LEU A 8 -6.86 -17.63 -4.13
CA LEU A 8 -7.60 -16.40 -3.74
C LEU A 8 -9.12 -16.56 -3.85
N ALA A 9 -9.58 -17.35 -4.81
CA ALA A 9 -11.01 -17.62 -4.97
C ALA A 9 -11.56 -18.56 -3.88
N SER A 10 -10.71 -19.40 -3.28
CA SER A 10 -11.11 -20.31 -2.17
C SER A 10 -11.13 -19.62 -0.80
N PHE A 11 -10.53 -18.41 -0.67
CA PHE A 11 -10.53 -17.63 0.59
C PHE A 11 -11.69 -16.63 0.71
N ILE A 12 -12.41 -16.34 -0.38
CA ILE A 12 -13.68 -15.63 -0.28
C ILE A 12 -14.75 -16.68 -0.02
N PRO A 13 -15.41 -16.69 1.14
CA PRO A 13 -16.50 -17.62 1.39
C PRO A 13 -17.48 -17.58 0.21
N SER A 14 -17.89 -18.71 -0.30
CA SER A 14 -18.85 -18.80 -1.42
C SER A 14 -20.17 -18.05 -1.15
N SER A 15 -20.46 -17.76 0.12
CA SER A 15 -21.56 -16.92 0.59
C SER A 15 -21.33 -15.41 0.37
N VAL A 16 -20.08 -14.96 0.18
CA VAL A 16 -19.69 -13.54 0.03
C VAL A 16 -19.54 -13.14 -1.44
N VAL A 17 -19.27 -14.09 -2.32
CA VAL A 17 -19.33 -13.84 -3.76
C VAL A 17 -20.82 -13.71 -4.14
N PRO A 18 -21.28 -12.56 -4.62
CA PRO A 18 -22.67 -12.42 -5.02
C PRO A 18 -23.02 -13.56 -6.00
N ARG A 19 -24.09 -14.32 -5.71
CA ARG A 19 -24.56 -15.42 -6.58
C ARG A 19 -24.76 -15.01 -8.06
N ALA A 20 -24.90 -13.70 -8.29
CA ALA A 20 -24.99 -13.11 -9.63
C ALA A 20 -23.70 -13.18 -10.46
N THR A 21 -22.54 -13.42 -9.87
CA THR A 21 -21.25 -13.51 -10.59
C THR A 21 -20.85 -14.96 -10.93
N TYR A 22 -21.54 -15.97 -10.36
CA TYR A 22 -21.16 -17.38 -10.56
C TYR A 22 -21.93 -18.09 -11.70
N ASN A 23 -23.01 -17.49 -12.20
CA ASN A 23 -23.77 -18.06 -13.33
C ASN A 23 -23.37 -17.40 -14.66
N GLY A 24 -22.27 -17.88 -15.26
CA GLY A 24 -22.09 -17.97 -16.70
C GLY A 24 -21.98 -16.70 -17.55
N GLY A 25 -21.76 -15.54 -16.97
CA GLY A 25 -21.46 -14.33 -17.70
C GLY A 25 -20.65 -13.37 -16.82
N VAL A 26 -19.47 -12.94 -17.27
CA VAL A 26 -18.72 -11.79 -16.71
C VAL A 26 -19.54 -10.55 -17.04
N ASP A 27 -20.67 -10.39 -16.33
CA ASP A 27 -21.61 -9.33 -16.58
C ASP A 27 -20.98 -8.05 -15.98
N ARG A 28 -20.64 -7.13 -16.84
CA ARG A 28 -20.02 -5.79 -16.78
C ARG A 28 -20.13 -5.03 -15.43
N ALA A 29 -19.74 -5.65 -14.32
CA ALA A 29 -19.78 -5.06 -13.00
C ALA A 29 -18.41 -4.49 -12.61
N LEU A 30 -18.43 -3.31 -12.00
CA LEU A 30 -17.23 -2.59 -11.57
C LEU A 30 -16.74 -3.07 -10.22
N ASN A 31 -15.41 -3.08 -10.05
CA ASN A 31 -14.75 -3.13 -8.75
C ASN A 31 -14.12 -1.76 -8.45
N LEU A 32 -14.34 -1.21 -7.27
CA LEU A 32 -13.83 0.09 -6.84
C LEU A 32 -12.84 -0.09 -5.67
N LEU A 33 -11.60 0.33 -5.87
CA LEU A 33 -10.59 0.45 -4.82
C LEU A 33 -10.46 1.92 -4.45
N LEU A 34 -10.99 2.33 -3.29
CA LEU A 34 -10.97 3.72 -2.86
C LEU A 34 -9.69 4.02 -2.07
N TYR A 35 -8.89 4.99 -2.52
CA TYR A 35 -7.67 5.40 -1.85
C TYR A 35 -7.50 6.92 -1.86
N PRO A 36 -7.27 7.59 -0.69
CA PRO A 36 -7.32 9.05 -0.59
C PRO A 36 -5.97 9.70 -0.94
N SER A 37 -5.39 9.38 -2.10
CA SER A 37 -4.16 9.99 -2.63
C SER A 37 -4.31 10.35 -4.11
N ASP A 38 -3.31 11.04 -4.65
CA ASP A 38 -3.27 11.40 -6.08
C ASP A 38 -2.91 10.22 -7.00
N LEU A 39 -2.60 9.06 -6.42
CA LEU A 39 -2.19 7.87 -7.17
C LEU A 39 -0.95 8.12 -8.06
N ALA A 40 0.03 8.88 -7.58
CA ALA A 40 1.29 9.08 -8.29
C ALA A 40 2.14 7.78 -8.31
N SER A 41 2.06 6.98 -7.24
CA SER A 41 2.78 5.71 -7.11
C SER A 41 1.88 4.61 -6.54
N PRO A 42 0.89 4.12 -7.31
CA PRO A 42 -0.14 3.20 -6.80
C PRO A 42 0.27 1.73 -6.87
N GLY A 43 1.56 1.38 -6.87
CA GLY A 43 2.08 0.03 -7.17
C GLY A 43 1.37 -1.11 -6.44
N ARG A 44 1.12 -0.96 -5.12
CA ARG A 44 0.35 -1.96 -4.35
C ARG A 44 -1.08 -2.11 -4.84
N LEU A 45 -1.77 -0.99 -5.07
CA LEU A 45 -3.16 -1.00 -5.51
C LEU A 45 -3.31 -1.59 -6.90
N VAL A 46 -2.34 -1.33 -7.78
CA VAL A 46 -2.29 -1.92 -9.13
C VAL A 46 -2.11 -3.44 -9.04
N LYS A 47 -1.26 -3.94 -8.14
CA LYS A 47 -1.14 -5.39 -7.89
C LYS A 47 -2.46 -6.01 -7.44
N ILE A 48 -3.11 -5.41 -6.43
CA ILE A 48 -4.43 -5.86 -5.96
C ILE A 48 -5.46 -5.83 -7.10
N ALA A 49 -5.52 -4.72 -7.84
CA ALA A 49 -6.47 -4.56 -8.95
C ALA A 49 -6.24 -5.60 -10.06
N ARG A 50 -4.98 -5.87 -10.43
CA ARG A 50 -4.63 -6.90 -11.41
C ARG A 50 -5.00 -8.31 -10.95
N SER A 51 -4.80 -8.61 -9.67
CA SER A 51 -5.16 -9.92 -9.09
C SER A 51 -6.67 -10.14 -9.07
N LEU A 52 -7.45 -9.08 -8.90
CA LEU A 52 -8.91 -9.14 -8.89
C LEU A 52 -9.54 -8.99 -10.29
N SER A 53 -8.78 -8.52 -11.28
CA SER A 53 -9.30 -8.21 -12.62
C SER A 53 -10.03 -9.35 -13.33
N PRO A 54 -9.70 -10.65 -13.15
CA PRO A 54 -10.47 -11.73 -13.76
C PRO A 54 -11.90 -11.87 -13.22
N LEU A 55 -12.20 -11.29 -12.07
CA LEU A 55 -13.51 -11.38 -11.42
C LEU A 55 -14.47 -10.26 -11.80
N PHE A 56 -13.98 -9.20 -12.48
CA PHE A 56 -14.74 -8.00 -12.80
C PHE A 56 -14.51 -7.55 -14.23
N SER A 57 -15.49 -6.87 -14.81
CA SER A 57 -15.32 -6.28 -16.14
C SER A 57 -14.31 -5.14 -16.16
N GLN A 58 -14.28 -4.36 -15.10
CA GLN A 58 -13.32 -3.28 -14.93
C GLN A 58 -13.07 -2.98 -13.43
N THR A 59 -11.82 -2.70 -13.08
CA THR A 59 -11.44 -2.23 -11.75
C THR A 59 -10.98 -0.78 -11.83
N HIS A 60 -11.60 0.09 -11.05
CA HIS A 60 -11.18 1.47 -10.87
C HIS A 60 -10.45 1.64 -9.53
N ILE A 61 -9.21 2.09 -9.58
CA ILE A 61 -8.50 2.62 -8.42
C ILE A 61 -8.86 4.10 -8.36
N VAL A 62 -9.67 4.48 -7.37
CA VAL A 62 -10.26 5.81 -7.27
C VAL A 62 -9.47 6.67 -6.30
N GLY A 63 -8.86 7.72 -6.81
CA GLY A 63 -8.02 8.65 -6.06
C GLY A 63 -8.45 10.10 -6.18
N ILE A 64 -7.61 11.01 -5.65
CA ILE A 64 -7.84 12.44 -5.62
C ILE A 64 -7.11 13.11 -6.80
N ASP A 65 -7.84 13.82 -7.64
CA ASP A 65 -7.26 14.71 -8.64
C ASP A 65 -6.80 16.01 -7.97
N GLN A 66 -5.49 16.29 -8.09
CA GLN A 66 -4.84 17.52 -7.62
C GLN A 66 -4.41 18.41 -8.81
N GLY A 67 -4.81 18.09 -10.03
CA GLY A 67 -4.50 18.84 -11.24
C GLY A 67 -3.07 18.65 -11.78
N LYS A 68 -2.34 17.63 -11.29
CA LYS A 68 -0.95 17.35 -11.72
C LYS A 68 -0.82 16.11 -12.61
N LEU A 69 -1.79 15.21 -12.55
CA LEU A 69 -1.80 13.93 -13.25
C LEU A 69 -3.10 13.79 -14.05
N PRO A 70 -3.14 12.92 -15.08
CA PRO A 70 -4.35 12.65 -15.84
C PRO A 70 -5.51 12.21 -14.95
N ALA A 71 -6.71 12.70 -15.22
CA ALA A 71 -7.91 12.35 -14.44
C ALA A 71 -8.27 10.87 -14.56
N ASP A 72 -8.06 10.28 -15.75
CA ASP A 72 -8.26 8.85 -16.02
C ASP A 72 -7.04 8.30 -16.79
N GLU A 73 -6.53 7.13 -16.34
CA GLU A 73 -5.36 6.49 -16.89
C GLU A 73 -5.53 4.97 -16.91
N ALA A 74 -5.31 4.31 -18.02
CA ALA A 74 -5.33 2.86 -18.13
C ALA A 74 -3.96 2.29 -17.76
N VAL A 75 -3.89 1.41 -16.75
CA VAL A 75 -2.66 0.73 -16.30
C VAL A 75 -2.65 -0.76 -16.63
N ALA A 76 -3.78 -1.27 -17.06
CA ALA A 76 -3.95 -2.60 -17.64
C ALA A 76 -5.29 -2.63 -18.43
N PRO A 77 -5.55 -3.64 -19.25
CA PRO A 77 -6.77 -3.70 -20.09
C PRO A 77 -8.07 -3.50 -19.31
N THR A 78 -8.12 -4.00 -18.07
CA THR A 78 -9.30 -3.94 -17.20
C THR A 78 -9.06 -3.13 -15.93
N VAL A 79 -7.93 -2.40 -15.81
CA VAL A 79 -7.58 -1.61 -14.61
C VAL A 79 -7.32 -0.16 -14.99
N ARG A 80 -8.04 0.75 -14.33
CA ARG A 80 -7.91 2.20 -14.54
C ARG A 80 -7.61 2.92 -13.23
N LEU A 81 -6.75 3.92 -13.30
CA LEU A 81 -6.67 4.97 -12.27
C LEU A 81 -7.71 6.03 -12.60
N THR A 82 -8.58 6.32 -11.66
CA THR A 82 -9.62 7.34 -11.80
C THR A 82 -9.45 8.37 -10.72
N ARG A 83 -8.97 9.55 -11.08
CA ARG A 83 -8.75 10.67 -10.16
C ARG A 83 -9.95 11.62 -10.20
N ILE A 84 -10.55 11.84 -9.04
CA ILE A 84 -11.72 12.72 -8.90
C ILE A 84 -11.31 13.98 -8.14
N ARG A 85 -11.69 15.14 -8.64
CA ARG A 85 -11.28 16.43 -8.08
C ARG A 85 -11.54 16.53 -6.58
N GLY A 86 -10.48 16.84 -5.83
CA GLY A 86 -10.49 16.96 -4.36
C GLY A 86 -9.36 17.87 -3.90
N ALA A 87 -9.43 18.36 -2.65
CA ALA A 87 -8.35 19.15 -2.07
C ALA A 87 -7.27 18.24 -1.47
N LYS A 88 -6.04 18.76 -1.30
CA LYS A 88 -4.93 18.05 -0.67
C LYS A 88 -5.28 17.60 0.76
N LEU A 89 -4.95 16.34 1.07
CA LEU A 89 -4.91 15.81 2.44
C LEU A 89 -3.66 16.38 3.15
N GLY A 90 -3.74 17.57 3.71
CA GLY A 90 -2.54 18.18 4.32
C GLY A 90 -2.81 19.14 5.47
N ALA A 91 -4.06 19.49 5.74
CA ALA A 91 -4.41 20.36 6.86
C ALA A 91 -5.01 19.56 8.03
N PRO A 92 -4.67 19.86 9.30
CA PRO A 92 -5.11 19.08 10.47
C PRO A 92 -6.62 18.92 10.63
N LEU A 93 -7.43 19.89 10.21
CA LEU A 93 -8.90 19.82 10.16
C LEU A 93 -9.45 19.70 8.71
N GLY A 94 -8.59 19.86 7.72
CA GLY A 94 -8.95 19.77 6.30
C GLY A 94 -9.28 18.35 5.85
N GLY A 95 -8.67 17.34 6.47
CA GLY A 95 -8.82 15.95 6.07
C GLY A 95 -10.27 15.44 6.04
N VAL A 96 -11.07 15.72 7.06
CA VAL A 96 -12.47 15.26 7.15
C VAL A 96 -13.34 16.01 6.13
N ARG A 97 -13.15 17.32 5.98
CA ARG A 97 -13.91 18.13 5.00
C ARG A 97 -13.53 17.78 3.56
N VAL A 98 -12.26 17.54 3.32
CA VAL A 98 -11.72 17.15 2.01
C VAL A 98 -12.21 15.79 1.59
N VAL A 99 -12.12 14.80 2.48
CA VAL A 99 -12.67 13.45 2.26
C VAL A 99 -14.18 13.53 2.08
N GLY A 100 -14.89 14.41 2.79
CA GLY A 100 -16.31 14.61 2.64
C GLY A 100 -16.72 15.16 1.27
N ALA A 101 -16.09 16.24 0.79
CA ALA A 101 -16.39 16.84 -0.51
C ALA A 101 -15.96 15.92 -1.69
N TRP A 102 -14.79 15.32 -1.61
CA TRP A 102 -14.33 14.32 -2.56
C TRP A 102 -15.23 13.08 -2.55
N GLY A 103 -15.52 12.56 -1.37
CA GLY A 103 -16.39 11.41 -1.20
C GLY A 103 -17.80 11.61 -1.76
N THR A 104 -18.36 12.81 -1.65
CA THR A 104 -19.66 13.15 -2.28
C THR A 104 -19.56 13.06 -3.81
N ARG A 105 -18.45 13.51 -4.42
CA ARG A 105 -18.25 13.39 -5.87
C ARG A 105 -18.06 11.94 -6.29
N VAL A 106 -17.28 11.17 -5.55
CA VAL A 106 -17.12 9.71 -5.76
C VAL A 106 -18.47 9.02 -5.68
N TYR A 107 -19.23 9.29 -4.62
CA TYR A 107 -20.57 8.71 -4.45
C TYR A 107 -21.49 9.04 -5.63
N ARG A 108 -21.58 10.32 -6.03
CA ARG A 108 -22.42 10.74 -7.17
C ARG A 108 -22.00 10.09 -8.49
N ARG A 109 -20.70 9.86 -8.70
CA ARG A 109 -20.17 9.24 -9.92
C ARG A 109 -20.54 7.77 -10.02
N PHE A 110 -20.49 7.02 -8.90
CA PHE A 110 -20.61 5.56 -8.92
C PHE A 110 -21.93 5.01 -8.38
N ALA A 111 -22.71 5.78 -7.61
CA ALA A 111 -23.93 5.30 -6.96
C ALA A 111 -25.07 4.83 -7.90
N ARG A 112 -24.96 5.14 -9.20
CA ARG A 112 -25.91 4.72 -10.25
C ARG A 112 -25.32 3.72 -11.22
N GLN A 113 -24.06 3.29 -10.99
CA GLN A 113 -23.39 2.31 -11.84
C GLN A 113 -23.59 0.90 -11.25
N ARG A 114 -23.37 -0.13 -12.08
CA ARG A 114 -23.37 -1.53 -11.62
C ARG A 114 -22.02 -1.81 -10.97
N VAL A 115 -21.97 -1.67 -9.66
CA VAL A 115 -20.77 -1.93 -8.85
C VAL A 115 -20.99 -3.25 -8.12
N ALA A 116 -20.03 -4.18 -8.28
CA ALA A 116 -20.07 -5.48 -7.61
C ALA A 116 -19.25 -5.51 -6.32
N ALA A 117 -18.19 -4.70 -6.23
CA ALA A 117 -17.37 -4.60 -5.02
C ALA A 117 -16.87 -3.17 -4.80
N VAL A 118 -16.81 -2.75 -3.54
CA VAL A 118 -16.22 -1.49 -3.08
C VAL A 118 -15.27 -1.78 -1.93
N SER A 119 -14.01 -1.44 -2.12
CA SER A 119 -12.96 -1.65 -1.14
C SER A 119 -12.42 -0.33 -0.60
N ALA A 120 -12.48 -0.14 0.72
CA ALA A 120 -11.79 0.94 1.43
C ALA A 120 -10.34 0.52 1.68
N GLN A 121 -9.38 1.34 1.21
CA GLN A 121 -7.94 1.12 1.40
C GLN A 121 -7.37 2.01 2.52
N ASN A 122 -8.23 2.65 3.26
CA ASN A 122 -7.91 3.50 4.40
C ASN A 122 -9.15 3.62 5.29
N LEU A 123 -8.93 3.71 6.59
CA LEU A 123 -9.97 3.75 7.62
C LEU A 123 -11.00 4.89 7.42
N PHE A 124 -10.55 6.08 7.03
CA PHE A 124 -11.45 7.22 6.82
C PHE A 124 -12.40 7.05 5.63
N LEU A 125 -12.15 6.08 4.76
CA LEU A 125 -13.01 5.76 3.61
C LEU A 125 -14.10 4.73 3.92
N LEU A 126 -14.08 4.10 5.07
CA LEU A 126 -15.10 3.12 5.49
C LEU A 126 -16.54 3.65 5.37
N PRO A 127 -16.87 4.90 5.83
CA PRO A 127 -18.21 5.44 5.65
C PRO A 127 -18.64 5.55 4.19
N LEU A 128 -17.75 6.02 3.32
CA LEU A 128 -18.02 6.17 1.89
C LEU A 128 -18.19 4.81 1.19
N ALA A 129 -17.28 3.88 1.43
CA ALA A 129 -17.34 2.53 0.86
C ALA A 129 -18.62 1.81 1.27
N HIS A 130 -18.98 1.88 2.56
CA HIS A 130 -20.23 1.32 3.06
C HIS A 130 -21.48 1.96 2.42
N ALA A 131 -21.51 3.30 2.28
CA ALA A 131 -22.63 4.00 1.65
C ALA A 131 -22.79 3.60 0.17
N LEU A 132 -21.68 3.49 -0.58
CA LEU A 132 -21.69 3.02 -1.96
C LEU A 132 -22.15 1.57 -2.05
N ALA A 133 -21.58 0.68 -1.25
CA ALA A 133 -21.94 -0.73 -1.24
C ALA A 133 -23.44 -0.92 -0.93
N ARG A 134 -23.98 -0.24 0.08
CA ARG A 134 -25.42 -0.26 0.38
C ARG A 134 -26.28 0.26 -0.77
N ARG A 135 -25.82 1.29 -1.48
CA ARG A 135 -26.58 1.91 -2.57
C ARG A 135 -26.62 1.03 -3.83
N THR A 136 -25.53 0.31 -4.08
CA THR A 136 -25.36 -0.49 -5.31
C THR A 136 -25.61 -1.98 -5.11
N GLY A 137 -25.72 -2.47 -3.86
CA GLY A 137 -25.78 -3.89 -3.53
C GLY A 137 -24.41 -4.58 -3.64
N ALA A 138 -23.32 -3.81 -3.66
CA ALA A 138 -21.95 -4.32 -3.82
C ALA A 138 -21.42 -4.95 -2.53
N VAL A 139 -20.44 -5.84 -2.66
CA VAL A 139 -19.62 -6.32 -1.54
C VAL A 139 -18.84 -5.15 -0.97
N PHE A 140 -18.88 -4.99 0.35
CA PHE A 140 -18.09 -4.00 1.08
C PHE A 140 -16.84 -4.66 1.66
N ALA A 141 -15.66 -4.26 1.18
CA ALA A 141 -14.38 -4.74 1.67
C ALA A 141 -13.59 -3.64 2.40
N TYR A 142 -12.86 -4.03 3.45
CA TYR A 142 -11.88 -3.18 4.14
C TYR A 142 -10.49 -3.82 4.03
N ASN A 143 -9.54 -3.12 3.43
CA ASN A 143 -8.14 -3.55 3.37
C ASN A 143 -7.33 -2.74 4.40
N ALA A 144 -7.12 -3.33 5.57
CA ALA A 144 -6.33 -2.74 6.65
C ALA A 144 -4.85 -3.12 6.45
N HIS A 145 -4.08 -2.19 5.89
CA HIS A 145 -2.66 -2.43 5.60
C HIS A 145 -1.75 -2.28 6.82
N GLU A 146 -2.25 -1.62 7.84
CA GLU A 146 -1.61 -1.34 9.12
C GLU A 146 -2.69 -1.09 10.18
N LEU A 147 -2.32 -1.06 11.44
CA LEU A 147 -3.22 -0.66 12.52
C LEU A 147 -3.33 0.87 12.55
N GLU A 148 -4.14 1.45 11.65
CA GLU A 148 -4.24 2.91 11.48
C GLU A 148 -4.61 3.66 12.78
N THR A 149 -5.28 2.98 13.71
CA THR A 149 -5.63 3.54 15.03
C THR A 149 -4.47 3.51 16.02
N GLU A 150 -3.43 2.73 15.76
CA GLU A 150 -2.29 2.52 16.65
C GLU A 150 -0.97 3.08 16.09
N THR A 151 -1.01 3.77 14.95
CA THR A 151 0.18 4.41 14.36
C THR A 151 0.60 5.64 15.17
N VAL A 152 1.91 5.95 15.17
CA VAL A 152 2.53 7.08 15.92
C VAL A 152 1.86 8.43 15.63
N GLY A 153 1.38 8.65 14.41
CA GLY A 153 0.62 9.87 14.05
C GLY A 153 -0.85 9.88 14.49
N SER A 154 -1.32 8.81 15.11
CA SER A 154 -2.71 8.62 15.53
C SER A 154 -2.84 8.91 17.03
N THR A 155 -2.99 10.19 17.40
CA THR A 155 -3.07 10.61 18.79
C THR A 155 -4.30 11.48 19.06
N GLY A 156 -4.70 11.57 20.34
CA GLY A 156 -5.74 12.49 20.82
C GLY A 156 -7.10 12.33 20.16
N LEU A 157 -7.70 13.45 19.72
CA LEU A 157 -9.03 13.48 19.12
C LEU A 157 -9.10 12.70 17.78
N ARG A 158 -7.99 12.74 17.01
CA ARG A 158 -7.90 12.00 15.73
C ARG A 158 -8.02 10.51 15.97
N GLN A 159 -7.28 9.96 16.92
CA GLN A 159 -7.32 8.55 17.26
C GLN A 159 -8.72 8.12 17.75
N ARG A 160 -9.34 8.96 18.60
CA ARG A 160 -10.73 8.70 19.06
C ARG A 160 -11.70 8.61 17.89
N LEU A 161 -11.60 9.54 16.94
CA LEU A 161 -12.43 9.54 15.74
C LEU A 161 -12.18 8.30 14.87
N GLN A 162 -10.91 7.92 14.67
CA GLN A 162 -10.53 6.71 13.95
C GLN A 162 -11.14 5.47 14.59
N ARG A 163 -11.00 5.29 15.90
CA ARG A 163 -11.59 4.16 16.64
C ARG A 163 -13.11 4.13 16.55
N VAL A 164 -13.78 5.28 16.57
CA VAL A 164 -15.24 5.37 16.40
C VAL A 164 -15.67 4.93 15.00
N ILE A 165 -14.98 5.42 13.96
CA ILE A 165 -15.25 5.05 12.57
C ILE A 165 -14.99 3.55 12.39
N GLU A 166 -13.83 3.05 12.79
CA GLU A 166 -13.48 1.64 12.64
C GLU A 166 -14.51 0.75 13.35
N ARG A 167 -14.77 0.99 14.65
CA ARG A 167 -15.74 0.25 15.44
C ARG A 167 -17.14 0.23 14.82
N ARG A 168 -17.54 1.33 14.17
CA ARG A 168 -18.87 1.50 13.56
C ARG A 168 -19.01 0.73 12.25
N TYR A 169 -17.93 0.60 11.48
CA TYR A 169 -18.00 0.10 10.11
C TYR A 169 -17.35 -1.27 9.90
N ILE A 170 -16.32 -1.65 10.68
CA ILE A 170 -15.60 -2.90 10.47
C ILE A 170 -16.51 -4.14 10.51
N ARG A 171 -17.47 -4.18 11.45
CA ARG A 171 -18.44 -5.27 11.55
C ARG A 171 -19.51 -5.27 10.44
N ARG A 172 -19.49 -4.28 9.56
CA ARG A 172 -20.38 -4.16 8.39
C ARG A 172 -19.65 -4.52 7.10
N ALA A 173 -18.33 -4.67 7.16
CA ALA A 173 -17.57 -5.16 6.04
C ALA A 173 -17.86 -6.64 5.83
N ASP A 174 -18.15 -7.00 4.59
CA ASP A 174 -18.32 -8.39 4.19
C ASP A 174 -16.99 -9.12 4.18
N VAL A 175 -15.89 -8.37 3.90
CA VAL A 175 -14.51 -8.86 3.90
C VAL A 175 -13.61 -7.83 4.59
N VAL A 176 -12.79 -8.29 5.54
CA VAL A 176 -11.66 -7.54 6.09
C VAL A 176 -10.39 -8.26 5.68
N SER A 177 -9.44 -7.57 5.07
CA SER A 177 -8.12 -8.14 4.75
C SER A 177 -7.01 -7.36 5.45
N VAL A 178 -5.99 -8.09 5.87
CA VAL A 178 -4.79 -7.57 6.55
C VAL A 178 -3.53 -8.15 5.94
N VAL A 179 -2.36 -7.59 6.26
CA VAL A 179 -1.11 -7.96 5.59
C VAL A 179 -0.31 -9.05 6.31
N ASN A 180 -0.62 -9.36 7.57
CA ASN A 180 0.03 -10.41 8.34
C ASN A 180 -0.86 -10.94 9.47
N GLU A 181 -0.46 -12.06 10.06
CA GLU A 181 -1.22 -12.75 11.10
C GLU A 181 -1.28 -11.96 12.42
N SER A 182 -0.22 -11.22 12.79
CA SER A 182 -0.23 -10.42 14.02
C SER A 182 -1.31 -9.33 13.98
N ILE A 183 -1.49 -8.68 12.81
CA ILE A 183 -2.58 -7.71 12.61
C ILE A 183 -3.93 -8.42 12.61
N ALA A 184 -4.04 -9.61 12.00
CA ALA A 184 -5.28 -10.39 12.02
C ALA A 184 -5.69 -10.75 13.44
N GLN A 185 -4.76 -11.21 14.24
CA GLN A 185 -4.99 -11.53 15.64
C GLN A 185 -5.46 -10.30 16.43
N TRP A 186 -4.80 -9.16 16.26
CA TRP A 186 -5.21 -7.93 16.92
C TRP A 186 -6.67 -7.54 16.57
N TYR A 187 -7.07 -7.68 15.30
CA TYR A 187 -8.45 -7.41 14.88
C TYR A 187 -9.47 -8.37 15.47
N ARG A 188 -9.14 -9.69 15.57
CA ARG A 188 -10.00 -10.69 16.21
C ARG A 188 -10.23 -10.36 17.68
N GLU A 189 -9.16 -9.93 18.38
CA GLU A 189 -9.23 -9.55 19.80
C GLU A 189 -9.99 -8.23 20.00
N ALA A 190 -9.71 -7.20 19.20
CA ALA A 190 -10.33 -5.89 19.33
C ALA A 190 -11.79 -5.86 18.87
N TYR A 191 -12.16 -6.71 17.91
CA TYR A 191 -13.49 -6.74 17.29
C TYR A 191 -14.05 -8.17 17.20
N PRO A 192 -14.52 -8.76 18.31
CA PRO A 192 -15.09 -10.11 18.30
C PRO A 192 -16.16 -10.27 17.20
N GLY A 193 -16.03 -11.36 16.43
CA GLY A 193 -16.87 -11.66 15.27
C GLY A 193 -16.34 -11.10 13.93
N VAL A 194 -15.20 -10.39 13.93
CA VAL A 194 -14.45 -10.06 12.72
C VAL A 194 -13.33 -11.06 12.54
N ASP A 195 -13.28 -11.75 11.41
CA ASP A 195 -12.20 -12.69 11.06
C ASP A 195 -11.49 -12.23 9.79
N PRO A 196 -10.36 -11.50 9.92
CA PRO A 196 -9.67 -10.97 8.77
C PRO A 196 -8.96 -12.06 7.96
N VAL A 197 -8.95 -11.90 6.64
CA VAL A 197 -8.15 -12.69 5.72
C VAL A 197 -6.75 -12.09 5.61
N VAL A 198 -5.72 -12.90 5.81
CA VAL A 198 -4.33 -12.46 5.62
C VAL A 198 -3.96 -12.50 4.14
N VAL A 199 -3.65 -11.32 3.58
CA VAL A 199 -3.17 -11.15 2.22
C VAL A 199 -1.83 -10.43 2.27
N THR A 200 -0.75 -11.19 2.27
CA THR A 200 0.61 -10.65 2.38
C THR A 200 0.96 -9.78 1.17
N ASN A 201 1.46 -8.58 1.44
CA ASN A 201 1.98 -7.70 0.40
C ASN A 201 3.40 -8.12 0.02
N ALA A 202 3.52 -9.23 -0.71
CA ALA A 202 4.79 -9.69 -1.24
C ALA A 202 5.02 -9.15 -2.66
N PRO A 203 6.26 -8.77 -3.02
CA PRO A 203 6.60 -8.50 -4.41
C PRO A 203 6.57 -9.80 -5.21
N THR A 204 6.19 -9.71 -6.48
CA THR A 204 6.45 -10.79 -7.44
C THR A 204 7.96 -10.93 -7.60
N GLY A 205 8.47 -12.16 -7.66
CA GLY A 205 9.92 -12.39 -7.78
C GLY A 205 10.50 -11.60 -8.95
N ALA A 206 11.65 -10.93 -8.72
CA ALA A 206 12.42 -10.32 -9.79
C ALA A 206 13.28 -11.39 -10.47
N GLU A 207 13.44 -11.27 -11.79
CA GLU A 207 14.45 -12.03 -12.52
C GLU A 207 15.81 -11.32 -12.39
N GLY A 208 16.88 -12.13 -12.22
CA GLY A 208 18.26 -11.64 -12.19
C GLY A 208 18.76 -11.09 -10.85
N VAL A 209 20.00 -10.68 -10.89
CA VAL A 209 20.76 -10.02 -9.81
C VAL A 209 21.41 -8.77 -10.38
N ILE A 210 21.33 -7.66 -9.68
CA ILE A 210 22.12 -6.47 -10.02
C ILE A 210 23.40 -6.52 -9.17
N ASP A 211 24.53 -6.63 -9.83
CA ASP A 211 25.83 -6.61 -9.18
C ASP A 211 26.17 -5.19 -8.70
N LEU A 212 25.84 -4.93 -7.44
CA LEU A 212 26.14 -3.66 -6.78
C LEU A 212 27.65 -3.46 -6.54
N ARG A 213 28.42 -4.57 -6.39
CA ARG A 213 29.87 -4.49 -6.20
C ARG A 213 30.57 -3.98 -7.46
N ALA A 214 30.28 -4.58 -8.59
CA ALA A 214 30.82 -4.12 -9.86
C ALA A 214 30.40 -2.67 -10.17
N ARG A 215 29.14 -2.32 -9.89
CA ARG A 215 28.58 -0.99 -10.14
C ARG A 215 29.23 0.12 -9.30
N LEU A 216 29.63 -0.18 -8.08
CA LEU A 216 30.14 0.80 -7.11
C LEU A 216 31.62 0.65 -6.80
N GLY A 217 32.34 -0.28 -7.47
CA GLY A 217 33.78 -0.54 -7.25
C GLY A 217 34.03 -1.15 -5.87
N ILE A 218 33.10 -1.92 -5.31
CA ILE A 218 33.25 -2.55 -4.00
C ILE A 218 34.03 -3.86 -4.15
N PRO A 219 35.04 -4.13 -3.31
CA PRO A 219 35.84 -5.38 -3.39
C PRO A 219 34.95 -6.63 -3.20
N GLU A 220 35.23 -7.71 -3.93
CA GLU A 220 34.43 -8.95 -3.88
C GLU A 220 34.35 -9.57 -2.48
N GLY A 221 35.41 -9.47 -1.68
CA GLY A 221 35.45 -10.01 -0.32
C GLY A 221 34.82 -9.12 0.76
N ALA A 222 34.39 -7.90 0.43
CA ALA A 222 33.80 -6.99 1.39
C ALA A 222 32.31 -7.33 1.63
N LEU A 223 31.87 -7.32 2.88
CA LEU A 223 30.45 -7.45 3.20
C LEU A 223 29.68 -6.22 2.70
N LEU A 224 28.59 -6.50 1.98
CA LEU A 224 27.72 -5.48 1.38
C LEU A 224 26.36 -5.47 2.03
N TYR A 225 26.04 -4.35 2.69
CA TYR A 225 24.76 -4.07 3.29
C TYR A 225 23.92 -3.17 2.38
N LEU A 226 22.62 -3.40 2.33
CA LEU A 226 21.67 -2.62 1.54
C LEU A 226 20.53 -2.11 2.40
N HIS A 227 20.35 -0.80 2.41
CA HIS A 227 19.09 -0.17 2.83
C HIS A 227 18.34 0.32 1.59
N SER A 228 17.12 -0.18 1.36
CA SER A 228 16.27 0.29 0.27
C SER A 228 14.95 0.82 0.79
N GLY A 229 14.61 2.05 0.42
CA GLY A 229 13.35 2.67 0.81
C GLY A 229 13.43 4.17 1.07
N TYR A 230 12.43 4.68 1.79
CA TYR A 230 12.33 6.10 2.09
C TYR A 230 13.30 6.48 3.20
N LEU A 231 14.21 7.43 2.90
CA LEU A 231 15.21 7.93 3.84
C LEU A 231 14.58 8.97 4.77
N ALA A 232 13.93 8.50 5.84
CA ALA A 232 13.12 9.33 6.73
C ALA A 232 13.40 9.03 8.21
N PRO A 233 13.06 9.95 9.12
CA PRO A 233 13.01 9.66 10.55
C PRO A 233 12.19 8.39 10.83
N GLY A 234 12.58 7.65 11.87
CA GLY A 234 11.97 6.34 12.18
C GLY A 234 12.57 5.15 11.45
N ARG A 235 13.49 5.37 10.49
CA ARG A 235 14.19 4.31 9.75
C ARG A 235 15.62 4.06 10.21
N ASN A 236 16.01 4.62 11.33
CA ASN A 236 17.37 4.50 11.92
C ASN A 236 18.53 4.85 10.97
N ILE A 237 18.28 5.70 9.94
CA ILE A 237 19.33 6.11 9.01
C ILE A 237 20.55 6.70 9.72
N PRO A 238 20.42 7.63 10.69
CA PRO A 238 21.57 8.16 11.41
C PRO A 238 22.34 7.09 12.21
N LEU A 239 21.65 6.04 12.70
CA LEU A 239 22.31 4.93 13.39
C LEU A 239 23.14 4.10 12.43
N ILE A 240 22.59 3.79 11.25
CA ILE A 240 23.31 3.05 10.20
C ILE A 240 24.54 3.84 9.77
N LEU A 241 24.41 5.14 9.49
CA LEU A 241 25.52 6.01 9.09
C LEU A 241 26.65 5.95 10.14
N ARG A 242 26.35 6.24 11.42
CA ARG A 242 27.34 6.17 12.51
C ARG A 242 28.04 4.81 12.60
N ALA A 243 27.29 3.72 12.39
CA ALA A 243 27.91 2.38 12.43
C ALA A 243 28.97 2.22 11.32
N PHE A 244 28.65 2.64 10.09
CA PHE A 244 29.56 2.51 8.93
C PHE A 244 30.65 3.58 8.86
N GLU A 245 30.57 4.67 9.61
CA GLU A 245 31.70 5.57 9.88
C GLU A 245 32.84 4.87 10.63
N HIS A 246 32.53 3.86 11.44
CA HIS A 246 33.50 3.11 12.25
C HIS A 246 33.85 1.74 11.65
N VAL A 247 32.95 1.12 10.88
CA VAL A 247 33.14 -0.22 10.27
C VAL A 247 33.60 -0.05 8.84
N THR A 248 34.89 0.13 8.62
CA THR A 248 35.48 0.39 7.29
C THR A 248 35.67 -0.87 6.46
N SER A 249 35.58 -2.07 7.04
CA SER A 249 35.73 -3.35 6.36
C SER A 249 34.48 -3.84 5.63
N ALA A 250 33.36 -3.14 5.83
CA ALA A 250 32.07 -3.45 5.20
C ALA A 250 31.51 -2.20 4.51
N HIS A 251 30.71 -2.39 3.49
CA HIS A 251 30.08 -1.34 2.71
C HIS A 251 28.56 -1.30 2.95
N VAL A 252 27.98 -0.10 2.92
CA VAL A 252 26.54 0.09 2.91
C VAL A 252 26.09 0.90 1.71
N VAL A 253 25.00 0.44 1.06
CA VAL A 253 24.35 1.15 -0.05
C VAL A 253 22.96 1.57 0.39
N PHE A 254 22.69 2.87 0.32
CA PHE A 254 21.35 3.42 0.49
C PHE A 254 20.71 3.60 -0.90
N VAL A 255 19.56 2.97 -1.14
CA VAL A 255 18.79 3.12 -2.39
C VAL A 255 17.46 3.80 -2.03
N GLY A 256 17.28 5.04 -2.48
CA GLY A 256 16.05 5.77 -2.20
C GLY A 256 16.23 7.28 -2.09
N SER A 257 15.19 7.94 -1.62
CA SER A 257 15.14 9.38 -1.36
C SER A 257 14.34 9.67 -0.11
N GLY A 258 14.41 10.90 0.39
CA GLY A 258 13.64 11.31 1.57
C GLY A 258 14.25 12.48 2.30
N ALA A 259 13.68 12.82 3.46
CA ALA A 259 14.10 13.99 4.25
C ALA A 259 15.55 13.89 4.76
N LEU A 260 16.06 12.65 4.96
CA LEU A 260 17.41 12.40 5.43
C LEU A 260 18.44 12.17 4.31
N LEU A 261 18.05 12.37 3.03
CA LEU A 261 18.99 12.27 1.90
C LEU A 261 20.21 13.17 2.05
N PRO A 262 20.12 14.45 2.48
CA PRO A 262 21.31 15.31 2.64
C PRO A 262 22.31 14.77 3.67
N GLU A 263 21.88 14.01 4.67
CA GLU A 263 22.78 13.37 5.64
C GLU A 263 23.52 12.20 5.02
N VAL A 264 22.81 11.38 4.23
CA VAL A 264 23.41 10.26 3.49
C VAL A 264 24.43 10.76 2.47
N GLU A 265 24.11 11.80 1.69
CA GLU A 265 25.03 12.38 0.70
C GLU A 265 26.32 12.95 1.35
N ARG A 266 26.20 13.61 2.50
CA ARG A 266 27.38 14.07 3.26
C ARG A 266 28.26 12.91 3.72
N ALA A 267 27.65 11.84 4.23
CA ALA A 267 28.39 10.65 4.65
C ALA A 267 29.08 9.95 3.46
N THR A 268 28.39 9.84 2.33
CA THR A 268 28.98 9.31 1.08
C THR A 268 30.20 10.09 0.60
N ALA A 269 30.18 11.43 0.76
CA ALA A 269 31.30 12.27 0.38
C ALA A 269 32.53 12.11 1.31
N SER A 270 32.32 11.66 2.55
CA SER A 270 33.37 11.58 3.59
C SER A 270 33.89 10.15 3.83
N HIS A 271 33.11 9.13 3.46
CA HIS A 271 33.41 7.73 3.76
C HIS A 271 33.29 6.84 2.51
N PRO A 272 34.37 6.22 2.05
CA PRO A 272 34.37 5.45 0.80
C PRO A 272 33.57 4.14 0.85
N ASN A 273 33.17 3.70 2.01
CA ASN A 273 32.35 2.51 2.26
C ASN A 273 30.85 2.82 2.42
N ILE A 274 30.44 4.08 2.31
CA ILE A 274 29.04 4.50 2.34
C ILE A 274 28.65 4.99 0.94
N HIS A 275 27.61 4.39 0.37
CA HIS A 275 27.17 4.67 -1.00
C HIS A 275 25.70 5.07 -1.04
N HIS A 276 25.35 5.88 -2.03
CA HIS A 276 23.96 6.24 -2.32
C HIS A 276 23.62 6.01 -3.79
N LEU A 277 22.44 5.46 -4.04
CA LEU A 277 21.80 5.34 -5.34
C LEU A 277 20.39 5.97 -5.30
N PRO A 278 19.98 6.65 -6.37
CA PRO A 278 18.63 7.22 -6.44
C PRO A 278 17.55 6.13 -6.37
N PRO A 279 16.29 6.51 -6.16
CA PRO A 279 15.16 5.58 -6.24
C PRO A 279 15.14 4.85 -7.58
N VAL A 280 14.80 3.59 -7.54
CA VAL A 280 14.70 2.71 -8.71
C VAL A 280 13.30 2.08 -8.78
N GLU A 281 12.95 1.49 -9.92
CA GLU A 281 11.70 0.76 -10.08
C GLU A 281 11.63 -0.44 -9.12
N PRO A 282 10.41 -0.80 -8.62
CA PRO A 282 10.25 -1.85 -7.62
C PRO A 282 10.87 -3.20 -8.01
N GLU A 283 10.87 -3.53 -9.29
CA GLU A 283 11.45 -4.76 -9.83
C GLU A 283 12.97 -4.77 -9.68
N GLN A 284 13.62 -3.63 -9.83
CA GLN A 284 15.06 -3.47 -9.66
C GLN A 284 15.50 -3.56 -8.19
N VAL A 285 14.63 -3.13 -7.24
CA VAL A 285 14.92 -3.24 -5.80
C VAL A 285 15.22 -4.68 -5.40
N LEU A 286 14.41 -5.64 -5.88
CA LEU A 286 14.64 -7.06 -5.57
C LEU A 286 15.93 -7.60 -6.19
N ALA A 287 16.23 -7.20 -7.43
CA ALA A 287 17.46 -7.60 -8.09
C ALA A 287 18.70 -7.02 -7.38
N MET A 288 18.62 -5.78 -6.86
CA MET A 288 19.65 -5.18 -6.02
C MET A 288 19.77 -5.89 -4.66
N THR A 289 18.64 -6.23 -4.03
CA THR A 289 18.64 -6.93 -2.74
C THR A 289 19.34 -8.29 -2.85
N ARG A 290 19.19 -8.99 -3.96
CA ARG A 290 19.91 -10.25 -4.23
C ARG A 290 21.41 -10.06 -4.44
N GLY A 291 21.84 -8.86 -4.83
CA GLY A 291 23.25 -8.50 -5.00
C GLY A 291 23.95 -8.07 -3.72
N ALA A 292 23.23 -7.96 -2.60
CA ALA A 292 23.76 -7.63 -1.28
C ALA A 292 23.81 -8.87 -0.38
N ASP A 293 24.72 -8.86 0.60
CA ASP A 293 24.81 -9.93 1.60
C ASP A 293 23.78 -9.77 2.71
N VAL A 294 23.48 -8.52 3.08
CA VAL A 294 22.55 -8.19 4.17
C VAL A 294 21.62 -7.06 3.76
N ALA A 295 20.32 -7.28 3.85
CA ALA A 295 19.33 -6.21 3.72
C ALA A 295 18.98 -5.62 5.11
N LEU A 296 19.09 -4.29 5.25
CA LEU A 296 18.80 -3.57 6.48
C LEU A 296 17.37 -3.05 6.48
N CYS A 297 16.59 -3.47 7.47
CA CYS A 297 15.26 -2.95 7.75
C CYS A 297 15.16 -2.60 9.25
N LEU A 298 15.69 -1.44 9.61
CA LEU A 298 15.72 -0.97 11.01
C LEU A 298 14.63 0.07 11.22
N ILE A 299 13.66 -0.26 12.05
CA ILE A 299 12.56 0.63 12.42
C ILE A 299 12.72 0.98 13.89
N GLU A 300 12.59 2.27 14.25
CA GLU A 300 12.63 2.73 15.63
C GLU A 300 11.44 2.18 16.42
N SER A 301 11.67 1.80 17.68
CA SER A 301 10.59 1.41 18.58
C SER A 301 9.66 2.59 18.79
N GLY A 302 8.38 2.43 18.48
CA GLY A 302 7.37 3.48 18.57
C GLY A 302 7.04 4.19 17.25
N CYS A 303 7.63 3.71 16.13
CA CYS A 303 7.23 4.14 14.78
C CYS A 303 6.14 3.26 14.19
#